data_553db4afd697f987195fff59e250a6c2
#
_entry.id   553db4afd697f987195fff59e250a6c2
#
_cell.length_a   1.000
_cell.length_b   1.000
_cell.length_c   1.000
_cell.angle_alpha   90.00
_cell.angle_beta   90.00
_cell.angle_gamma   90.00
#
_symmetry.space_group_name_H-M   'P 1'
#
loop_
_entity.id
_entity.type
_entity.pdbx_description
1 polymer ?
#
loop_
_entity_poly.entity_id
_entity_poly.type
_entity_poly.pdbx_seq_one_letter_code
_entity_poly.pdbx_strand_id
1 'polypeptide(L)'
;MTRKLYTIFGVIFGILIVLVGLLNKKNFDANTIVINDSILNNFYLANRNLEDPAFIHFNNLSEIQIALVRDDYIKREVLKREALNWGLDKVDPIISSRLAQLGEQFLLNNLPNEDLTKETLNSFYNENKHFYIDDAKVTFSHIFFRNSNEKIINDLTYYVQTQNEQFFNSNLLNKISVFPYQKNYAQRSESFVRGHFGEKTTKEIFALEISSKWQGPIQSPYGIHIIKLTSVSEAKQKSFDEVSDLVLKRFIDERRKENLKLELAKKISSYQIIDD
;
A
#
# COMPACT_ATOMS: atom_id res chain seq x y z
N MET A 1 9.69 -8.89 -18.94
CA MET A 1 11.08 -8.51 -19.27
C MET A 1 11.63 -7.38 -18.38
N THR A 2 10.81 -6.52 -17.82
CA THR A 2 11.18 -5.35 -16.99
C THR A 2 11.63 -5.69 -15.55
N ARG A 3 11.12 -6.75 -14.91
CA ARG A 3 11.50 -7.15 -13.53
C ARG A 3 12.96 -7.61 -13.36
N LYS A 4 13.54 -8.26 -14.38
CA LYS A 4 14.96 -8.67 -14.34
C LYS A 4 15.93 -7.49 -14.43
N LEU A 5 15.50 -6.37 -14.98
CA LEU A 5 16.35 -5.18 -15.12
C LEU A 5 16.57 -4.49 -13.76
N TYR A 6 15.54 -4.37 -12.93
CA TYR A 6 15.63 -3.70 -11.61
C TYR A 6 16.44 -4.51 -10.59
N THR A 7 16.36 -5.84 -10.62
CA THR A 7 17.22 -6.71 -9.78
C THR A 7 18.69 -6.64 -10.18
N ILE A 8 18.99 -6.54 -11.47
CA ILE A 8 20.37 -6.39 -11.96
C ILE A 8 20.93 -5.01 -11.58
N PHE A 9 20.14 -3.95 -11.66
CA PHE A 9 20.54 -2.60 -11.23
C PHE A 9 20.81 -2.50 -9.73
N GLY A 10 20.00 -3.15 -8.88
CA GLY A 10 20.20 -3.18 -7.43
C GLY A 10 21.47 -3.92 -7.01
N VAL A 11 21.78 -5.03 -7.67
CA VAL A 11 22.98 -5.82 -7.40
C VAL A 11 24.24 -5.08 -7.89
N ILE A 12 24.21 -4.45 -9.06
CA ILE A 12 25.33 -3.67 -9.59
C ILE A 12 25.60 -2.44 -8.70
N PHE A 13 24.57 -1.77 -8.20
CA PHE A 13 24.72 -0.63 -7.29
C PHE A 13 25.30 -1.04 -5.93
N GLY A 14 24.88 -2.18 -5.37
CA GLY A 14 25.43 -2.75 -4.12
C GLY A 14 26.91 -3.14 -4.27
N ILE A 15 27.30 -3.77 -5.37
CA ILE A 15 28.68 -4.15 -5.67
C ILE A 15 29.55 -2.89 -5.88
N LEU A 16 28.99 -1.84 -6.50
CA LEU A 16 29.74 -0.59 -6.71
C LEU A 16 30.04 0.13 -5.39
N ILE A 17 29.13 0.13 -4.43
CA ILE A 17 29.35 0.71 -3.09
C ILE A 17 30.43 -0.07 -2.33
N VAL A 18 30.43 -1.41 -2.40
CA VAL A 18 31.45 -2.27 -1.77
C VAL A 18 32.80 -2.11 -2.46
N LEU A 19 32.84 -2.02 -3.78
CA LEU A 19 34.08 -1.74 -4.54
C LEU A 19 34.64 -0.35 -4.25
N VAL A 20 33.80 0.68 -4.14
CA VAL A 20 34.23 2.01 -3.73
C VAL A 20 34.72 2.02 -2.27
N GLY A 21 34.11 1.24 -1.39
CA GLY A 21 34.58 1.06 0.01
C GLY A 21 35.90 0.29 0.11
N LEU A 22 36.14 -0.69 -0.76
CA LEU A 22 37.38 -1.46 -0.81
C LEU A 22 38.52 -0.73 -1.55
N LEU A 23 38.20 0.09 -2.54
CA LEU A 23 39.16 0.95 -3.27
C LEU A 23 39.60 2.15 -2.41
N ASN A 24 38.78 2.62 -1.46
CA ASN A 24 39.18 3.65 -0.48
C ASN A 24 40.22 3.20 0.56
N LYS A 25 40.66 1.93 0.55
CA LYS A 25 41.84 1.52 1.33
C LYS A 25 43.19 1.90 0.70
N LYS A 26 43.19 2.44 -0.54
CA LYS A 26 44.35 3.20 -1.01
C LYS A 26 44.21 4.61 -0.43
N ASN A 27 45.17 5.01 0.42
CA ASN A 27 45.31 6.36 0.96
C ASN A 27 45.37 7.39 -0.19
N PHE A 28 44.24 7.71 -0.81
CA PHE A 28 44.15 8.94 -1.58
C PHE A 28 44.11 10.07 -0.55
N ASP A 29 45.01 11.04 -0.74
CA ASP A 29 44.99 12.27 0.04
C ASP A 29 43.54 12.83 0.04
N ALA A 30 43.08 13.30 1.22
CA ALA A 30 41.73 13.84 1.38
C ALA A 30 41.37 14.92 0.34
N ASN A 31 42.41 15.55 -0.23
CA ASN A 31 42.28 16.59 -1.26
C ASN A 31 42.31 16.05 -2.70
N THR A 32 42.37 14.74 -2.92
CA THR A 32 42.42 14.17 -4.26
C THR A 32 41.00 13.83 -4.75
N ILE A 33 40.62 14.36 -5.91
CA ILE A 33 39.35 14.00 -6.60
C ILE A 33 39.74 13.16 -7.82
N VAL A 34 39.32 11.88 -7.81
CA VAL A 34 39.52 11.00 -8.96
C VAL A 34 38.35 11.15 -9.93
N ILE A 35 38.67 11.34 -11.20
CA ILE A 35 37.67 11.49 -12.28
C ILE A 35 37.98 10.48 -13.38
N ASN A 36 36.95 9.77 -13.82
CA ASN A 36 36.97 8.93 -15.02
C ASN A 36 35.58 8.96 -15.67
N ASP A 37 35.47 8.41 -16.88
CA ASP A 37 34.23 8.41 -17.65
C ASP A 37 33.07 7.73 -16.96
N SER A 38 33.33 6.65 -16.21
CA SER A 38 32.30 5.94 -15.44
C SER A 38 31.72 6.85 -14.33
N ILE A 39 32.56 7.59 -13.62
CA ILE A 39 32.15 8.53 -12.58
C ILE A 39 31.33 9.65 -13.18
N LEU A 40 31.81 10.24 -14.28
CA LEU A 40 31.11 11.33 -14.94
C LEU A 40 29.76 10.88 -15.54
N ASN A 41 29.73 9.70 -16.16
CA ASN A 41 28.49 9.13 -16.68
C ASN A 41 27.46 8.89 -15.56
N ASN A 42 27.86 8.27 -14.44
CA ASN A 42 26.97 8.05 -13.30
C ASN A 42 26.46 9.36 -12.71
N PHE A 43 27.31 10.35 -12.57
CA PHE A 43 26.95 11.68 -12.11
C PHE A 43 25.95 12.35 -13.08
N TYR A 44 26.21 12.29 -14.38
CA TYR A 44 25.35 12.84 -15.41
C TYR A 44 23.96 12.20 -15.38
N LEU A 45 23.87 10.87 -15.34
CA LEU A 45 22.61 10.13 -15.29
C LEU A 45 21.80 10.43 -14.02
N ALA A 46 22.48 10.52 -12.87
CA ALA A 46 21.83 10.80 -11.58
C ALA A 46 21.19 12.21 -11.50
N ASN A 47 21.62 13.13 -12.36
CA ASN A 47 21.18 14.54 -12.36
C ASN A 47 20.34 14.93 -13.59
N ARG A 48 19.83 13.95 -14.35
CA ARG A 48 19.02 14.17 -15.54
C ARG A 48 17.70 13.43 -15.48
N ASN A 49 16.70 13.99 -16.12
CA ASN A 49 15.46 13.27 -16.38
C ASN A 49 15.64 12.36 -17.60
N LEU A 50 15.70 11.06 -17.36
CA LEU A 50 15.91 10.05 -18.42
C LEU A 50 14.67 9.84 -19.30
N GLU A 51 13.49 10.33 -18.88
CA GLU A 51 12.24 10.29 -19.65
C GLU A 51 12.06 11.53 -20.53
N ASP A 52 12.97 12.52 -20.45
CA ASP A 52 12.93 13.70 -21.29
C ASP A 52 13.23 13.31 -22.75
N PRO A 53 12.34 13.62 -23.71
CA PRO A 53 12.60 13.36 -25.14
C PRO A 53 13.86 14.03 -25.69
N ALA A 54 14.36 15.09 -25.03
CA ALA A 54 15.60 15.75 -25.34
C ALA A 54 16.84 15.17 -24.65
N PHE A 55 16.68 14.05 -23.93
CA PHE A 55 17.79 13.40 -23.22
C PHE A 55 18.83 12.87 -24.21
N ILE A 56 20.10 13.27 -24.00
CA ILE A 56 21.25 12.79 -24.76
C ILE A 56 22.05 11.83 -23.87
N HIS A 57 22.34 10.64 -24.34
CA HIS A 57 23.20 9.69 -23.61
C HIS A 57 24.62 10.26 -23.47
N PHE A 58 25.26 9.98 -22.32
CA PHE A 58 26.60 10.49 -21.99
C PHE A 58 27.62 10.27 -23.11
N ASN A 59 27.62 9.10 -23.75
CA ASN A 59 28.52 8.76 -24.84
C ASN A 59 28.30 9.56 -26.13
N ASN A 60 27.19 10.28 -26.24
CA ASN A 60 26.83 11.10 -27.39
C ASN A 60 27.04 12.60 -27.10
N LEU A 61 27.58 12.95 -25.94
CA LEU A 61 27.90 14.33 -25.59
C LEU A 61 29.13 14.81 -26.35
N SER A 62 29.14 16.07 -26.74
CA SER A 62 30.33 16.74 -27.29
C SER A 62 31.38 16.93 -26.18
N GLU A 63 32.63 17.13 -26.58
CA GLU A 63 33.74 17.43 -25.66
C GLU A 63 33.43 18.61 -24.72
N ILE A 64 32.81 19.66 -25.27
CA ILE A 64 32.39 20.85 -24.49
C ILE A 64 31.37 20.46 -23.43
N GLN A 65 30.38 19.62 -23.78
CA GLN A 65 29.38 19.16 -22.84
C GLN A 65 29.96 18.25 -21.76
N ILE A 66 30.91 17.39 -22.13
CA ILE A 66 31.65 16.54 -21.17
C ILE A 66 32.48 17.42 -20.22
N ALA A 67 33.13 18.47 -20.71
CA ALA A 67 33.86 19.40 -19.86
C ALA A 67 32.94 20.13 -18.87
N LEU A 68 31.75 20.54 -19.28
CA LEU A 68 30.73 21.13 -18.36
C LEU A 68 30.25 20.13 -17.29
N VAL A 69 30.01 18.88 -17.66
CA VAL A 69 29.66 17.83 -16.70
C VAL A 69 30.79 17.60 -15.69
N ARG A 70 32.03 17.59 -16.16
CA ARG A 70 33.21 17.45 -15.31
C ARG A 70 33.36 18.59 -14.33
N ASP A 71 33.20 19.83 -14.77
CA ASP A 71 33.31 21.01 -13.90
C ASP A 71 32.21 21.05 -12.85
N ASP A 72 30.96 20.70 -13.20
CA ASP A 72 29.86 20.60 -12.25
C ASP A 72 30.10 19.46 -11.24
N TYR A 73 30.62 18.32 -11.69
CA TYR A 73 31.00 17.21 -10.79
C TYR A 73 32.06 17.65 -9.77
N ILE A 74 33.15 18.30 -10.24
CA ILE A 74 34.23 18.77 -9.35
C ILE A 74 33.68 19.75 -8.32
N LYS A 75 32.91 20.74 -8.77
CA LYS A 75 32.29 21.74 -7.88
C LYS A 75 31.46 21.08 -6.80
N ARG A 76 30.59 20.13 -7.17
CA ARG A 76 29.70 19.46 -6.19
C ARG A 76 30.47 18.55 -5.26
N GLU A 77 31.50 17.86 -5.76
CA GLU A 77 32.32 16.97 -4.93
C GLU A 77 33.13 17.78 -3.90
N VAL A 78 33.68 18.94 -4.28
CA VAL A 78 34.35 19.87 -3.35
C VAL A 78 33.35 20.36 -2.29
N LEU A 79 32.20 20.91 -2.71
CA LEU A 79 31.20 21.43 -1.79
C LEU A 79 30.70 20.35 -0.81
N LYS A 80 30.51 19.12 -1.29
CA LYS A 80 30.13 17.98 -0.43
C LYS A 80 31.18 17.70 0.64
N ARG A 81 32.46 17.67 0.26
CA ARG A 81 33.57 17.42 1.22
C ARG A 81 33.68 18.54 2.24
N GLU A 82 33.57 19.79 1.82
CA GLU A 82 33.59 20.94 2.73
C GLU A 82 32.38 20.91 3.67
N ALA A 83 31.18 20.58 3.19
CA ALA A 83 29.99 20.42 4.02
C ALA A 83 30.17 19.36 5.11
N LEU A 84 30.78 18.21 4.77
CA LEU A 84 31.11 17.16 5.73
C LEU A 84 32.19 17.62 6.73
N ASN A 85 33.20 18.34 6.26
CA ASN A 85 34.25 18.92 7.15
C ASN A 85 33.65 19.93 8.15
N TRP A 86 32.65 20.67 7.75
CA TRP A 86 31.90 21.60 8.64
C TRP A 86 30.89 20.90 9.53
N GLY A 87 30.70 19.57 9.40
CA GLY A 87 29.77 18.79 10.18
C GLY A 87 28.29 19.05 9.88
N LEU A 88 27.97 19.56 8.67
CA LEU A 88 26.58 19.87 8.30
C LEU A 88 25.69 18.62 8.26
N ASP A 89 26.27 17.45 8.02
CA ASP A 89 25.59 16.15 8.11
C ASP A 89 25.07 15.83 9.51
N LYS A 90 25.66 16.42 10.55
CA LYS A 90 25.31 16.19 11.96
C LYS A 90 24.26 17.17 12.48
N VAL A 91 24.18 18.36 11.88
CA VAL A 91 23.29 19.44 12.36
C VAL A 91 22.04 19.59 11.50
N ASP A 92 22.03 19.11 10.26
CA ASP A 92 20.86 19.16 9.37
C ASP A 92 19.98 17.91 9.56
N PRO A 93 18.74 18.07 10.09
CA PRO A 93 17.85 16.93 10.31
C PRO A 93 17.45 16.19 9.02
N ILE A 94 17.43 16.88 7.87
CA ILE A 94 17.07 16.27 6.57
C ILE A 94 18.19 15.34 6.11
N ILE A 95 19.45 15.80 6.19
CA ILE A 95 20.62 14.98 5.85
C ILE A 95 20.70 13.78 6.79
N SER A 96 20.57 13.99 8.09
CA SER A 96 20.59 12.92 9.09
C SER A 96 19.50 11.88 8.85
N SER A 97 18.27 12.32 8.63
CA SER A 97 17.14 11.43 8.31
C SER A 97 17.38 10.66 7.01
N ARG A 98 17.94 11.33 5.99
CA ARG A 98 18.26 10.67 4.71
C ARG A 98 19.35 9.61 4.85
N LEU A 99 20.37 9.87 5.64
CA LEU A 99 21.42 8.88 5.93
C LEU A 99 20.85 7.66 6.67
N ALA A 100 19.96 7.87 7.65
CA ALA A 100 19.28 6.78 8.35
C ALA A 100 18.44 5.92 7.39
N GLN A 101 17.65 6.54 6.50
CA GLN A 101 16.88 5.84 5.47
C GLN A 101 17.79 5.03 4.51
N LEU A 102 18.91 5.60 4.09
CA LEU A 102 19.87 4.89 3.23
C LEU A 102 20.51 3.72 3.96
N GLY A 103 20.82 3.88 5.25
CA GLY A 103 21.30 2.81 6.12
C GLY A 103 20.32 1.66 6.23
N GLU A 104 19.04 1.97 6.45
CA GLU A 104 17.95 0.99 6.49
C GLU A 104 17.82 0.24 5.14
N GLN A 105 17.79 0.97 4.02
CA GLN A 105 17.74 0.38 2.69
C GLN A 105 18.94 -0.53 2.41
N PHE A 106 20.12 -0.13 2.85
CA PHE A 106 21.33 -0.94 2.72
C PHE A 106 21.21 -2.25 3.50
N LEU A 107 20.72 -2.21 4.73
CA LEU A 107 20.47 -3.40 5.53
C LEU A 107 19.45 -4.31 4.84
N LEU A 108 18.32 -3.78 4.37
CA LEU A 108 17.27 -4.52 3.67
C LEU A 108 17.79 -5.22 2.41
N ASN A 109 18.68 -4.58 1.66
CA ASN A 109 19.23 -5.13 0.42
C ASN A 109 20.29 -6.22 0.68
N ASN A 110 20.86 -6.27 1.88
CA ASN A 110 21.87 -7.25 2.28
C ASN A 110 21.31 -8.33 3.22
N LEU A 111 19.98 -8.39 3.41
CA LEU A 111 19.37 -9.50 4.13
C LEU A 111 19.54 -10.81 3.35
N PRO A 112 19.73 -11.94 4.06
CA PRO A 112 19.80 -13.24 3.42
C PRO A 112 18.52 -13.54 2.65
N ASN A 113 18.64 -14.22 1.52
CA ASN A 113 17.50 -14.73 0.80
C ASN A 113 16.87 -15.87 1.61
N GLU A 114 15.55 -15.82 1.74
CA GLU A 114 14.76 -16.89 2.35
C GLU A 114 14.62 -18.08 1.39
N ASP A 115 14.54 -19.29 1.95
CA ASP A 115 14.21 -20.48 1.18
C ASP A 115 12.73 -20.47 0.79
N LEU A 116 12.45 -20.05 -0.43
CA LEU A 116 11.11 -19.96 -1.00
C LEU A 116 10.67 -21.31 -1.57
N THR A 117 10.41 -22.27 -0.68
CA THR A 117 9.84 -23.58 -1.09
C THR A 117 8.29 -23.50 -1.08
N LYS A 118 7.66 -24.38 -1.84
CA LYS A 118 6.19 -24.48 -1.85
C LYS A 118 5.67 -24.88 -0.46
N GLU A 119 6.42 -25.70 0.26
CA GLU A 119 6.11 -26.15 1.63
C GLU A 119 6.09 -24.96 2.60
N THR A 120 7.11 -24.12 2.56
CA THR A 120 7.20 -22.91 3.40
C THR A 120 6.04 -21.96 3.14
N LEU A 121 5.71 -21.73 1.86
CA LEU A 121 4.59 -20.86 1.50
C LEU A 121 3.23 -21.44 1.88
N ASN A 122 3.04 -22.76 1.77
CA ASN A 122 1.82 -23.42 2.22
C ASN A 122 1.65 -23.35 3.76
N SER A 123 2.73 -23.52 4.51
CA SER A 123 2.69 -23.36 5.98
C SER A 123 2.28 -21.94 6.35
N PHE A 124 2.91 -20.96 5.73
CA PHE A 124 2.58 -19.54 5.94
C PHE A 124 1.12 -19.23 5.55
N TYR A 125 0.63 -19.74 4.42
CA TYR A 125 -0.77 -19.61 4.04
C TYR A 125 -1.70 -20.19 5.10
N ASN A 126 -1.40 -21.40 5.61
CA ASN A 126 -2.24 -22.07 6.60
C ASN A 126 -2.32 -21.30 7.93
N GLU A 127 -1.22 -20.67 8.36
CA GLU A 127 -1.17 -19.81 9.55
C GLU A 127 -1.91 -18.48 9.34
N ASN A 128 -2.03 -18.05 8.09
CA ASN A 128 -2.55 -16.75 7.71
C ASN A 128 -3.85 -16.80 6.89
N LYS A 129 -4.61 -17.90 6.95
CA LYS A 129 -5.82 -18.13 6.14
C LYS A 129 -6.84 -17.00 6.19
N HIS A 130 -6.96 -16.35 7.34
CA HIS A 130 -7.91 -15.25 7.55
C HIS A 130 -7.68 -14.03 6.65
N PHE A 131 -6.49 -13.89 6.04
CA PHE A 131 -6.22 -12.85 5.05
C PHE A 131 -6.65 -13.23 3.61
N TYR A 132 -7.01 -14.49 3.39
CA TYR A 132 -7.30 -15.03 2.06
C TYR A 132 -8.74 -15.51 1.95
N ILE A 133 -9.67 -14.70 2.46
CA ILE A 133 -11.11 -14.96 2.41
C ILE A 133 -11.73 -13.97 1.43
N ASP A 134 -12.54 -14.45 0.50
CA ASP A 134 -13.50 -13.61 -0.20
C ASP A 134 -14.64 -13.33 0.76
N ASP A 135 -14.86 -12.05 1.07
CA ASP A 135 -15.95 -11.62 1.94
C ASP A 135 -17.32 -12.04 1.41
N ALA A 136 -18.25 -12.30 2.32
CA ALA A 136 -19.66 -12.38 1.96
C ALA A 136 -20.10 -11.09 1.27
N LYS A 137 -20.92 -11.21 0.22
CA LYS A 137 -21.41 -10.07 -0.55
C LYS A 137 -22.93 -10.16 -0.71
N VAL A 138 -23.56 -9.00 -0.75
CA VAL A 138 -25.01 -8.87 -0.96
C VAL A 138 -25.31 -7.99 -2.16
N THR A 139 -26.41 -8.32 -2.83
CA THR A 139 -27.04 -7.43 -3.81
C THR A 139 -28.47 -7.16 -3.37
N PHE A 140 -28.76 -5.88 -3.13
CA PHE A 140 -30.09 -5.46 -2.69
C PHE A 140 -30.45 -4.06 -3.17
N SER A 141 -31.72 -3.78 -3.19
CA SER A 141 -32.30 -2.44 -3.27
C SER A 141 -33.01 -2.12 -1.98
N HIS A 142 -33.06 -0.87 -1.62
CA HIS A 142 -33.85 -0.44 -0.45
C HIS A 142 -34.65 0.83 -0.72
N ILE A 143 -35.71 1.02 0.09
CA ILE A 143 -36.46 2.26 0.20
C ILE A 143 -36.22 2.79 1.60
N PHE A 144 -35.95 4.07 1.70
CA PHE A 144 -35.56 4.74 2.94
C PHE A 144 -36.63 5.74 3.40
N PHE A 145 -36.91 5.74 4.70
CA PHE A 145 -37.80 6.64 5.40
C PHE A 145 -37.04 7.27 6.56
N ARG A 146 -36.80 8.58 6.47
CA ARG A 146 -36.11 9.33 7.53
C ARG A 146 -36.91 9.39 8.82
N ASN A 147 -38.22 9.55 8.71
CA ASN A 147 -39.13 9.55 9.86
C ASN A 147 -39.38 8.14 10.35
N SER A 148 -39.12 7.88 11.62
CA SER A 148 -39.23 6.58 12.28
C SER A 148 -40.30 6.58 13.39
N ASN A 149 -41.38 7.38 13.25
CA ASN A 149 -42.48 7.35 14.19
C ASN A 149 -43.27 6.02 14.10
N GLU A 150 -43.99 5.70 15.17
CA GLU A 150 -44.74 4.46 15.32
C GLU A 150 -45.71 4.20 14.15
N LYS A 151 -46.37 5.24 13.68
CA LYS A 151 -47.30 5.12 12.54
C LYS A 151 -46.58 4.65 11.27
N ILE A 152 -45.40 5.18 10.95
CA ILE A 152 -44.64 4.74 9.76
C ILE A 152 -44.18 3.31 9.93
N ILE A 153 -43.72 2.93 11.12
CA ILE A 153 -43.28 1.55 11.41
C ILE A 153 -44.45 0.59 11.18
N ASN A 154 -45.62 0.89 11.69
CA ASN A 154 -46.81 0.06 11.54
C ASN A 154 -47.27 -0.02 10.07
N ASP A 155 -47.30 1.10 9.36
CA ASP A 155 -47.61 1.13 7.92
C ASP A 155 -46.64 0.29 7.09
N LEU A 156 -45.34 0.36 7.38
CA LEU A 156 -44.32 -0.43 6.71
C LEU A 156 -44.42 -1.92 7.06
N THR A 157 -44.69 -2.25 8.32
CA THR A 157 -44.90 -3.64 8.76
C THR A 157 -46.08 -4.24 8.01
N TYR A 158 -47.21 -3.51 7.93
CA TYR A 158 -48.39 -3.95 7.16
C TYR A 158 -48.04 -4.14 5.68
N TYR A 159 -47.33 -3.18 5.06
CA TYR A 159 -46.96 -3.30 3.67
C TYR A 159 -46.04 -4.52 3.42
N VAL A 160 -45.02 -4.73 4.26
CA VAL A 160 -44.11 -5.85 4.13
C VAL A 160 -44.84 -7.19 4.24
N GLN A 161 -45.84 -7.29 5.13
CA GLN A 161 -46.64 -8.52 5.30
C GLN A 161 -47.55 -8.79 4.10
N THR A 162 -48.16 -7.75 3.54
CA THR A 162 -49.22 -7.86 2.53
C THR A 162 -48.72 -7.68 1.11
N GLN A 163 -47.60 -6.96 0.92
CA GLN A 163 -47.10 -6.51 -0.39
C GLN A 163 -48.16 -5.74 -1.21
N ASN A 164 -49.04 -5.03 -0.52
CA ASN A 164 -50.16 -4.32 -1.14
C ASN A 164 -49.69 -2.99 -1.75
N GLU A 165 -49.47 -2.97 -3.07
CA GLU A 165 -48.95 -1.80 -3.78
C GLU A 165 -49.95 -0.60 -3.74
N GLN A 166 -51.24 -0.83 -3.70
CA GLN A 166 -52.21 0.24 -3.57
C GLN A 166 -52.11 0.95 -2.19
N PHE A 167 -51.90 0.15 -1.14
CA PHE A 167 -51.64 0.68 0.21
C PHE A 167 -50.35 1.48 0.24
N PHE A 168 -49.27 0.94 -0.37
CA PHE A 168 -48.00 1.63 -0.44
C PHE A 168 -48.12 2.99 -1.12
N ASN A 169 -48.71 3.01 -2.29
CA ASN A 169 -48.92 4.25 -3.07
C ASN A 169 -49.72 5.30 -2.32
N SER A 170 -50.74 4.90 -1.58
CA SER A 170 -51.62 5.82 -0.85
C SER A 170 -51.03 6.33 0.46
N ASN A 171 -50.22 5.52 1.17
CA ASN A 171 -49.83 5.81 2.55
C ASN A 171 -48.31 6.07 2.73
N LEU A 172 -47.45 5.51 1.85
CA LEU A 172 -46.00 5.48 2.04
C LEU A 172 -45.22 6.22 0.95
N LEU A 173 -45.69 6.24 -0.29
CA LEU A 173 -44.96 6.76 -1.44
C LEU A 173 -44.45 8.19 -1.22
N ASN A 174 -45.30 9.07 -0.70
CA ASN A 174 -44.98 10.48 -0.43
C ASN A 174 -44.11 10.70 0.82
N LYS A 175 -43.79 9.64 1.57
CA LYS A 175 -42.96 9.68 2.77
C LYS A 175 -41.54 9.14 2.52
N ILE A 176 -41.29 8.66 1.30
CA ILE A 176 -39.94 8.21 0.89
C ILE A 176 -38.97 9.37 1.00
N SER A 177 -37.80 9.08 1.55
CA SER A 177 -36.72 10.04 1.71
C SER A 177 -35.50 9.64 0.88
N VAL A 178 -34.66 10.63 0.57
CA VAL A 178 -33.36 10.33 -0.08
C VAL A 178 -32.37 9.84 0.99
N PHE A 179 -31.82 8.66 0.75
CA PHE A 179 -30.75 8.13 1.58
C PHE A 179 -29.42 8.81 1.24
N PRO A 180 -28.56 9.14 2.20
CA PRO A 180 -27.30 9.85 1.92
C PRO A 180 -26.31 9.12 1.04
N TYR A 181 -26.45 7.79 0.93
CA TYR A 181 -25.58 6.93 0.14
C TYR A 181 -26.29 6.37 -1.10
N GLN A 182 -26.13 5.06 -1.37
CA GLN A 182 -26.67 4.42 -2.57
C GLN A 182 -28.10 3.88 -2.34
N LYS A 183 -28.93 3.89 -3.38
CA LYS A 183 -30.25 3.24 -3.38
C LYS A 183 -30.14 1.74 -3.66
N ASN A 184 -29.16 1.35 -4.50
CA ASN A 184 -28.97 -0.02 -4.93
C ASN A 184 -27.52 -0.45 -4.61
N TYR A 185 -27.38 -1.63 -4.09
CA TYR A 185 -26.12 -2.24 -3.70
C TYR A 185 -25.92 -3.51 -4.52
N ALA A 186 -24.89 -3.54 -5.38
CA ALA A 186 -24.57 -4.69 -6.21
C ALA A 186 -23.24 -5.29 -5.76
N GLN A 187 -23.24 -6.55 -5.33
CA GLN A 187 -22.05 -7.32 -4.93
C GLN A 187 -21.20 -6.56 -3.88
N ARG A 188 -21.84 -6.01 -2.84
CA ARG A 188 -21.17 -5.24 -1.79
C ARG A 188 -20.82 -6.11 -0.61
N SER A 189 -19.55 -6.00 -0.15
CA SER A 189 -19.08 -6.71 1.04
C SER A 189 -19.75 -6.21 2.32
N GLU A 190 -19.70 -7.02 3.35
CA GLU A 190 -20.22 -6.65 4.68
C GLU A 190 -19.59 -5.35 5.20
N SER A 191 -18.27 -5.19 5.04
CA SER A 191 -17.54 -4.00 5.48
C SER A 191 -18.04 -2.73 4.77
N PHE A 192 -18.33 -2.82 3.47
CA PHE A 192 -18.88 -1.70 2.70
C PHE A 192 -20.29 -1.33 3.17
N VAL A 193 -21.17 -2.32 3.35
CA VAL A 193 -22.55 -2.10 3.83
C VAL A 193 -22.54 -1.52 5.24
N ARG A 194 -21.65 -2.01 6.10
CA ARG A 194 -21.46 -1.51 7.47
C ARG A 194 -21.09 -0.02 7.52
N GLY A 195 -20.27 0.43 6.59
CA GLY A 195 -19.92 1.86 6.47
C GLY A 195 -21.12 2.75 6.20
N HIS A 196 -22.19 2.23 5.58
CA HIS A 196 -23.40 2.99 5.20
C HIS A 196 -24.56 2.78 6.15
N PHE A 197 -24.71 1.62 6.77
CA PHE A 197 -25.91 1.27 7.57
C PHE A 197 -25.59 1.06 9.06
N GLY A 198 -24.33 0.95 9.44
CA GLY A 198 -23.89 0.57 10.77
C GLY A 198 -23.92 -0.94 11.02
N GLU A 199 -23.27 -1.37 12.08
CA GLU A 199 -23.04 -2.79 12.41
C GLU A 199 -24.32 -3.60 12.53
N LYS A 200 -25.27 -3.12 13.35
CA LYS A 200 -26.53 -3.84 13.64
C LYS A 200 -27.36 -4.04 12.38
N THR A 201 -27.61 -2.97 11.64
CA THR A 201 -28.41 -2.99 10.41
C THR A 201 -27.79 -3.89 9.34
N THR A 202 -26.45 -3.89 9.23
CA THR A 202 -25.73 -4.75 8.29
C THR A 202 -25.96 -6.22 8.60
N LYS A 203 -25.85 -6.63 9.86
CA LYS A 203 -26.15 -8.01 10.26
C LYS A 203 -27.58 -8.43 9.93
N GLU A 204 -28.53 -7.53 10.16
CA GLU A 204 -29.95 -7.77 9.82
C GLU A 204 -30.12 -7.92 8.30
N ILE A 205 -29.47 -7.09 7.47
CA ILE A 205 -29.51 -7.18 6.00
C ILE A 205 -28.94 -8.51 5.50
N PHE A 206 -27.78 -8.93 6.03
CA PHE A 206 -27.13 -10.17 5.64
C PHE A 206 -27.88 -11.43 6.12
N ALA A 207 -28.75 -11.30 7.12
CA ALA A 207 -29.61 -12.37 7.62
C ALA A 207 -30.95 -12.49 6.90
N LEU A 208 -31.29 -11.56 5.99
CA LEU A 208 -32.52 -11.63 5.17
C LEU A 208 -32.48 -12.80 4.20
N GLU A 209 -33.64 -13.32 3.86
CA GLU A 209 -33.80 -14.29 2.79
C GLU A 209 -33.76 -13.63 1.40
N ILE A 210 -33.23 -14.34 0.39
CA ILE A 210 -33.30 -13.89 -1.00
C ILE A 210 -34.75 -13.89 -1.42
N SER A 211 -35.27 -12.71 -1.83
CA SER A 211 -36.68 -12.56 -2.18
C SER A 211 -36.91 -11.43 -3.16
N SER A 212 -37.90 -11.62 -4.03
CA SER A 212 -38.45 -10.53 -4.86
C SER A 212 -39.37 -9.57 -4.08
N LYS A 213 -39.73 -9.93 -2.84
CA LYS A 213 -40.59 -9.13 -1.96
C LYS A 213 -39.76 -8.18 -1.09
N TRP A 214 -40.39 -7.10 -0.69
CA TRP A 214 -39.83 -6.19 0.32
C TRP A 214 -39.86 -6.84 1.70
N GLN A 215 -38.78 -6.67 2.45
CA GLN A 215 -38.56 -7.23 3.78
C GLN A 215 -38.15 -6.12 4.75
N GLY A 216 -38.36 -6.32 6.05
CA GLY A 216 -38.14 -5.36 7.12
C GLY A 216 -39.43 -5.07 7.86
N PRO A 217 -39.68 -3.89 8.42
CA PRO A 217 -38.78 -2.72 8.40
C PRO A 217 -37.52 -2.92 9.22
N ILE A 218 -36.39 -2.39 8.75
CA ILE A 218 -35.08 -2.48 9.41
C ILE A 218 -34.61 -1.07 9.78
N GLN A 219 -34.18 -0.87 11.00
CA GLN A 219 -33.75 0.43 11.51
C GLN A 219 -32.24 0.64 11.37
N SER A 220 -31.84 1.79 10.83
CA SER A 220 -30.46 2.27 10.80
C SER A 220 -30.30 3.55 11.63
N PRO A 221 -29.07 4.07 11.82
CA PRO A 221 -28.84 5.37 12.43
C PRO A 221 -29.51 6.54 11.70
N TYR A 222 -29.91 6.36 10.44
CA TYR A 222 -30.49 7.41 9.59
C TYR A 222 -32.02 7.38 9.57
N GLY A 223 -32.65 6.24 9.91
CA GLY A 223 -34.07 6.02 9.84
C GLY A 223 -34.40 4.56 9.54
N ILE A 224 -35.51 4.32 8.82
CA ILE A 224 -36.06 3.01 8.57
C ILE A 224 -35.91 2.65 7.08
N HIS A 225 -35.63 1.37 6.84
CA HIS A 225 -35.51 0.81 5.51
C HIS A 225 -36.43 -0.39 5.33
N ILE A 226 -36.97 -0.54 4.12
CA ILE A 226 -37.43 -1.83 3.61
C ILE A 226 -36.45 -2.28 2.52
N ILE A 227 -36.13 -3.54 2.51
CA ILE A 227 -35.04 -4.12 1.70
C ILE A 227 -35.59 -5.19 0.77
N LYS A 228 -35.12 -5.20 -0.45
CA LYS A 228 -35.30 -6.30 -1.40
C LYS A 228 -33.95 -6.92 -1.68
N LEU A 229 -33.69 -8.05 -1.06
CA LEU A 229 -32.44 -8.78 -1.18
C LEU A 229 -32.53 -9.75 -2.37
N THR A 230 -31.69 -9.56 -3.38
CA THR A 230 -31.72 -10.34 -4.63
C THR A 230 -30.63 -11.38 -4.73
N SER A 231 -29.51 -11.20 -4.01
CA SER A 231 -28.40 -12.16 -4.00
C SER A 231 -27.58 -12.03 -2.74
N VAL A 232 -27.14 -13.16 -2.22
CA VAL A 232 -26.13 -13.30 -1.16
C VAL A 232 -25.09 -14.28 -1.66
N SER A 233 -23.81 -13.95 -1.53
CA SER A 233 -22.72 -14.90 -1.62
C SER A 233 -22.07 -15.07 -0.25
N GLU A 234 -21.85 -16.29 0.17
CA GLU A 234 -21.16 -16.58 1.41
C GLU A 234 -19.67 -16.21 1.30
N ALA A 235 -19.06 -15.96 2.45
CA ALA A 235 -17.61 -15.82 2.53
C ALA A 235 -16.96 -17.16 2.13
N LYS A 236 -15.95 -17.10 1.26
CA LYS A 236 -15.27 -18.29 0.74
C LYS A 236 -13.78 -18.18 1.02
N GLN A 237 -13.20 -19.19 1.64
CA GLN A 237 -11.76 -19.35 1.75
C GLN A 237 -11.16 -19.61 0.37
N LYS A 238 -10.23 -18.78 -0.06
CA LYS A 238 -9.45 -19.00 -1.28
C LYS A 238 -8.41 -20.09 -1.02
N SER A 239 -8.24 -20.98 -1.98
CA SER A 239 -7.19 -22.00 -1.93
C SER A 239 -5.80 -21.35 -2.07
N PHE A 240 -4.77 -22.06 -1.64
CA PHE A 240 -3.37 -21.62 -1.82
C PHE A 240 -3.05 -21.30 -3.29
N ASP A 241 -3.49 -22.16 -4.21
CA ASP A 241 -3.21 -22.00 -5.64
C ASP A 241 -3.86 -20.74 -6.23
N GLU A 242 -5.05 -20.32 -5.72
CA GLU A 242 -5.73 -19.09 -6.13
C GLU A 242 -5.01 -17.82 -5.64
N VAL A 243 -4.24 -17.91 -4.55
CA VAL A 243 -3.62 -16.74 -3.90
C VAL A 243 -2.10 -16.84 -3.77
N SER A 244 -1.47 -17.79 -4.45
CA SER A 244 -0.02 -18.07 -4.32
C SER A 244 0.86 -16.83 -4.47
N ASP A 245 0.56 -15.96 -5.42
CA ASP A 245 1.31 -14.70 -5.63
C ASP A 245 1.13 -13.71 -4.47
N LEU A 246 -0.08 -13.65 -3.89
CA LEU A 246 -0.36 -12.81 -2.73
C LEU A 246 0.33 -13.34 -1.48
N VAL A 247 0.32 -14.67 -1.31
CA VAL A 247 1.02 -15.36 -0.21
C VAL A 247 2.51 -15.10 -0.30
N LEU A 248 3.10 -15.30 -1.49
CA LEU A 248 4.52 -15.04 -1.74
C LEU A 248 4.90 -13.60 -1.42
N LYS A 249 4.14 -12.64 -1.93
CA LYS A 249 4.40 -11.23 -1.68
C LYS A 249 4.37 -10.90 -0.19
N ARG A 250 3.30 -11.34 0.50
CA ARG A 250 3.13 -11.10 1.94
C ARG A 250 4.23 -11.77 2.75
N PHE A 251 4.58 -13.01 2.44
CA PHE A 251 5.65 -13.74 3.08
C PHE A 251 6.98 -12.97 2.99
N ILE A 252 7.36 -12.54 1.78
CA ILE A 252 8.59 -11.76 1.56
C ILE A 252 8.56 -10.46 2.36
N ASP A 253 7.43 -9.74 2.34
CA ASP A 253 7.30 -8.45 3.03
C ASP A 253 7.39 -8.62 4.57
N GLU A 254 6.76 -9.66 5.14
CA GLU A 254 6.81 -9.95 6.58
C GLU A 254 8.20 -10.42 7.01
N ARG A 255 8.84 -11.34 6.25
CA ARG A 255 10.19 -11.83 6.55
C ARG A 255 11.23 -10.71 6.46
N ARG A 256 11.13 -9.83 5.47
CA ARG A 256 12.01 -8.67 5.37
C ARG A 256 11.91 -7.75 6.58
N LYS A 257 10.70 -7.48 7.06
CA LYS A 257 10.48 -6.67 8.26
C LYS A 257 11.07 -7.33 9.50
N GLU A 258 10.86 -8.64 9.66
CA GLU A 258 11.37 -9.40 10.79
C GLU A 258 12.91 -9.44 10.80
N ASN A 259 13.52 -9.78 9.66
CA ASN A 259 14.96 -9.83 9.50
C ASN A 259 15.62 -8.46 9.72
N LEU A 260 15.02 -7.39 9.17
CA LEU A 260 15.48 -6.04 9.43
C LEU A 260 15.45 -5.69 10.92
N LYS A 261 14.37 -6.03 11.62
CA LYS A 261 14.23 -5.82 13.06
C LYS A 261 15.33 -6.55 13.84
N LEU A 262 15.62 -7.80 13.47
CA LEU A 262 16.68 -8.59 14.10
C LEU A 262 18.08 -8.00 13.83
N GLU A 263 18.35 -7.59 12.60
CA GLU A 263 19.65 -6.98 12.25
C GLU A 263 19.83 -5.61 12.91
N LEU A 264 18.78 -4.79 13.00
CA LEU A 264 18.82 -3.53 13.74
C LEU A 264 19.05 -3.77 15.24
N ALA A 265 18.38 -4.77 15.84
CA ALA A 265 18.59 -5.11 17.25
C ALA A 265 20.05 -5.52 17.53
N LYS A 266 20.66 -6.35 16.66
CA LYS A 266 22.08 -6.71 16.76
C LYS A 266 22.99 -5.47 16.66
N LYS A 267 22.69 -4.54 15.75
CA LYS A 267 23.48 -3.31 15.63
C LYS A 267 23.30 -2.41 16.84
N ILE A 268 22.08 -2.19 17.32
CA ILE A 268 21.78 -1.39 18.51
C ILE A 268 22.52 -1.93 19.72
N SER A 269 22.56 -3.25 19.91
CA SER A 269 23.27 -3.86 21.05
C SER A 269 24.80 -3.66 21.02
N SER A 270 25.37 -3.23 19.89
CA SER A 270 26.79 -2.89 19.77
C SER A 270 27.10 -1.43 20.15
N TYR A 271 26.09 -0.60 20.40
CA TYR A 271 26.26 0.78 20.84
C TYR A 271 26.04 0.91 22.34
N GLN A 272 26.84 1.77 22.97
CA GLN A 272 26.58 2.21 24.33
C GLN A 272 25.56 3.36 24.26
N ILE A 273 24.39 3.14 24.86
CA ILE A 273 23.32 4.15 24.94
C ILE A 273 23.43 4.78 26.35
N ILE A 274 23.51 6.10 26.41
CA ILE A 274 23.58 6.88 27.64
C ILE A 274 22.39 7.82 27.62
N ASP A 275 21.55 7.73 28.63
CA ASP A 275 20.43 8.66 28.89
C ASP A 275 20.93 9.69 29.92
N ASP A 276 20.95 10.98 29.55
CA ASP A 276 21.34 12.11 30.42
C ASP A 276 20.12 12.68 31.16
#